data_12b6c0a086ef21d66bc3b9862caf000e
#
_entry.id   12b6c0a086ef21d66bc3b9862caf000e
#
_cell.length_a   1.000
_cell.length_b   1.000
_cell.length_c   1.000
_cell.angle_alpha   90.00
_cell.angle_beta   90.00
_cell.angle_gamma   90.00
#
_symmetry.space_group_name_H-M   'P 1'
#
loop_
_entity.id
_entity.type
_entity.pdbx_description
1 polymer ?
#
loop_
_entity_poly.entity_id
_entity_poly.type
_entity_poly.pdbx_seq_one_letter_code
_entity_poly.pdbx_strand_id
1 'polypeptide(L)'
;LPFWSVNSQLQSPLWNLNGLAHKVVLDADFFWADANQEYGLLPLYDPLDDDATEHFQRRFIQDLYGGPAGLPLPFSARNYAFRSGLQQWVTAPTNEIADDLMIAQVGVRQRWQTKRGLPGQERTIDWISFDVEGSFFPDQDRDNFGDLLGLLNYDFSWHVGDRFSVLSDGFFDFFPDGLQTASVGAMITRPLRGEVYLGFR
;
A
#
# COMPACT_ATOMS: atom_id res chain seq x y z
N LEU A 1 -16.12 8.03 -0.66
CA LEU A 1 -17.52 7.96 -1.12
C LEU A 1 -17.88 6.50 -1.40
N PRO A 2 -18.86 5.91 -0.70
CA PRO A 2 -19.30 4.54 -0.95
C PRO A 2 -20.41 4.48 -2.02
N PHE A 3 -20.31 3.51 -2.91
CA PHE A 3 -21.32 3.15 -3.90
C PHE A 3 -21.74 1.70 -3.71
N TRP A 4 -23.03 1.41 -3.91
CA TRP A 4 -23.58 0.07 -3.71
C TRP A 4 -24.43 -0.36 -4.90
N SER A 5 -24.26 -1.63 -5.30
CA SER A 5 -25.16 -2.32 -6.23
C SER A 5 -25.48 -3.69 -5.65
N VAL A 6 -26.76 -4.06 -5.64
CA VAL A 6 -27.21 -5.33 -5.04
C VAL A 6 -28.06 -6.10 -6.05
N ASN A 7 -27.69 -7.35 -6.30
CA ASN A 7 -28.48 -8.33 -7.04
C ASN A 7 -28.80 -9.52 -6.13
N SER A 8 -29.97 -9.51 -5.52
CA SER A 8 -30.41 -10.55 -4.59
C SER A 8 -30.83 -11.86 -5.27
N GLN A 9 -31.06 -11.83 -6.59
CA GLN A 9 -31.52 -13.00 -7.35
C GLN A 9 -30.36 -13.81 -7.94
N LEU A 10 -29.15 -13.29 -7.89
CA LEU A 10 -27.96 -13.99 -8.39
C LEU A 10 -27.65 -15.18 -7.50
N GLN A 11 -27.73 -16.37 -8.07
CA GLN A 11 -27.39 -17.62 -7.39
C GLN A 11 -26.46 -18.45 -8.25
N SER A 12 -25.43 -19.00 -7.64
CA SER A 12 -24.50 -19.91 -8.29
C SER A 12 -24.01 -20.96 -7.30
N PRO A 13 -24.50 -22.21 -7.42
CA PRO A 13 -24.04 -23.31 -6.56
C PRO A 13 -22.54 -23.61 -6.75
N LEU A 14 -22.01 -23.42 -7.97
CA LEU A 14 -20.59 -23.65 -8.27
C LEU A 14 -19.68 -22.74 -7.46
N TRP A 15 -20.06 -21.48 -7.28
CA TRP A 15 -19.27 -20.46 -6.58
C TRP A 15 -19.79 -20.18 -5.16
N ASN A 16 -20.77 -20.99 -4.70
CA ASN A 16 -21.41 -20.80 -3.39
C ASN A 16 -21.92 -19.36 -3.18
N LEU A 17 -22.60 -18.82 -4.23
CA LEU A 17 -23.20 -17.50 -4.23
C LEU A 17 -24.69 -17.57 -3.92
N ASN A 18 -25.13 -16.73 -3.00
CA ASN A 18 -26.53 -16.52 -2.65
C ASN A 18 -26.79 -15.00 -2.51
N GLY A 19 -27.16 -14.39 -3.63
CA GLY A 19 -27.15 -12.95 -3.78
C GLY A 19 -25.74 -12.39 -3.94
N LEU A 20 -25.62 -11.23 -4.60
CA LEU A 20 -24.35 -10.51 -4.75
C LEU A 20 -24.58 -9.03 -4.47
N ALA A 21 -23.81 -8.49 -3.55
CA ALA A 21 -23.70 -7.06 -3.34
C ALA A 21 -22.28 -6.60 -3.74
N HIS A 22 -22.19 -5.54 -4.53
CA HIS A 22 -20.93 -4.91 -4.88
C HIS A 22 -20.86 -3.55 -4.22
N LYS A 23 -19.85 -3.37 -3.38
CA LYS A 23 -19.53 -2.12 -2.70
C LYS A 23 -18.23 -1.59 -3.25
N VAL A 24 -18.24 -0.32 -3.66
CA VAL A 24 -17.05 0.43 -4.06
C VAL A 24 -16.89 1.61 -3.11
N VAL A 25 -15.72 1.77 -2.56
CA VAL A 25 -15.35 2.94 -1.75
C VAL A 25 -14.19 3.64 -2.43
N LEU A 26 -14.38 4.91 -2.73
CA LEU A 26 -13.32 5.79 -3.20
C LEU A 26 -12.85 6.62 -2.01
N ASP A 27 -11.56 6.62 -1.77
CA ASP A 27 -10.90 7.46 -0.79
C ASP A 27 -9.80 8.27 -1.46
N ALA A 28 -9.60 9.47 -0.97
CA ALA A 28 -8.55 10.35 -1.42
C ALA A 28 -8.08 11.17 -0.21
N ASP A 29 -6.79 11.14 0.01
CA ASP A 29 -6.14 11.84 1.09
C ASP A 29 -5.07 12.76 0.52
N PHE A 30 -4.85 13.88 1.17
CA PHE A 30 -3.82 14.84 0.80
C PHE A 30 -3.04 15.23 2.05
N PHE A 31 -1.74 15.13 1.97
CA PHE A 31 -0.85 15.57 3.01
C PHE A 31 0.08 16.65 2.48
N TRP A 32 0.25 17.69 3.28
CA TRP A 32 1.18 18.77 3.02
C TRP A 32 1.92 19.13 4.30
N ALA A 33 3.22 19.18 4.21
CA ALA A 33 4.10 19.65 5.24
C ALA A 33 5.07 20.66 4.65
N ASP A 34 5.38 21.69 5.40
CA ASP A 34 6.33 22.74 5.03
C ASP A 34 7.10 23.14 6.28
N ALA A 35 8.39 22.99 6.24
CA ALA A 35 9.30 23.28 7.34
C ALA A 35 10.18 24.48 6.98
N ASN A 36 10.38 25.36 7.94
CA ASN A 36 11.24 26.54 7.74
C ASN A 36 12.74 26.20 7.83
N GLN A 37 13.09 24.93 8.00
CA GLN A 37 14.46 24.45 8.10
C GLN A 37 14.56 23.06 7.48
N GLU A 38 15.58 22.86 6.67
CA GLU A 38 15.85 21.57 6.05
C GLU A 38 16.16 20.49 7.10
N TYR A 39 15.53 19.35 6.97
CA TYR A 39 15.72 18.19 7.82
C TYR A 39 17.19 17.77 7.95
N GLY A 40 17.95 17.83 6.87
CA GLY A 40 19.38 17.50 6.84
C GLY A 40 20.28 18.38 7.72
N LEU A 41 19.81 19.55 8.14
CA LEU A 41 20.54 20.48 9.00
C LEU A 41 20.30 20.26 10.49
N LEU A 42 19.33 19.44 10.85
CA LEU A 42 18.99 19.16 12.24
C LEU A 42 20.01 18.20 12.89
N PRO A 43 20.31 18.34 14.18
CA PRO A 43 21.22 17.43 14.87
C PRO A 43 20.59 16.05 15.08
N LEU A 44 21.40 15.00 15.03
CA LEU A 44 20.99 13.65 15.39
C LEU A 44 20.94 13.52 16.91
N TYR A 45 19.77 13.31 17.48
CA TYR A 45 19.57 13.15 18.91
C TYR A 45 19.65 11.70 19.36
N ASP A 46 19.10 10.80 18.59
CA ASP A 46 19.10 9.37 18.88
C ASP A 46 19.56 8.55 17.66
N PRO A 47 20.77 7.98 17.69
CA PRO A 47 21.28 7.19 16.58
C PRO A 47 20.62 5.82 16.42
N LEU A 48 19.75 5.43 17.35
CA LEU A 48 18.99 4.17 17.31
C LEU A 48 17.57 4.35 16.78
N ASP A 49 17.13 5.58 16.57
CA ASP A 49 15.84 5.89 15.98
C ASP A 49 15.89 5.67 14.45
N ASP A 50 14.80 5.21 13.87
CA ASP A 50 14.66 5.01 12.42
C ASP A 50 14.86 6.33 11.67
N ASP A 51 14.35 7.44 12.20
CA ASP A 51 14.51 8.77 11.60
C ASP A 51 15.95 9.27 11.67
N ALA A 52 16.65 8.98 12.77
CA ALA A 52 18.08 9.29 12.87
C ALA A 52 18.90 8.49 11.86
N THR A 53 18.52 7.26 11.57
CA THR A 53 19.14 6.40 10.55
C THR A 53 18.93 6.99 9.16
N GLU A 54 17.70 7.40 8.83
CA GLU A 54 17.38 8.05 7.55
C GLU A 54 18.14 9.38 7.39
N HIS A 55 18.16 10.18 8.44
CA HIS A 55 18.92 11.44 8.47
C HIS A 55 20.42 11.22 8.27
N PHE A 56 20.99 10.18 8.89
CA PHE A 56 22.38 9.82 8.69
C PHE A 56 22.63 9.40 7.23
N GLN A 57 21.78 8.60 6.64
CA GLN A 57 21.90 8.16 5.25
C GLN A 57 21.86 9.35 4.29
N ARG A 58 20.97 10.29 4.49
CA ARG A 58 20.87 11.51 3.68
C ARG A 58 22.13 12.36 3.77
N ARG A 59 22.64 12.59 4.96
CA ARG A 59 23.92 13.32 5.15
C ARG A 59 25.09 12.60 4.50
N PHE A 60 25.15 11.29 4.68
CA PHE A 60 26.19 10.48 4.06
C PHE A 60 26.18 10.61 2.53
N ILE A 61 25.01 10.57 1.92
CA ILE A 61 24.83 10.75 0.47
C ILE A 61 25.25 12.17 0.07
N GLN A 62 24.82 13.19 0.81
CA GLN A 62 25.16 14.57 0.53
C GLN A 62 26.66 14.83 0.65
N ASP A 63 27.26 14.37 1.74
CA ASP A 63 28.67 14.68 2.06
C ASP A 63 29.65 13.91 1.17
N LEU A 64 29.31 12.65 0.84
CA LEU A 64 30.23 11.80 0.08
C LEU A 64 30.07 11.92 -1.44
N TYR A 65 28.86 12.17 -1.92
CA TYR A 65 28.52 12.16 -3.34
C TYR A 65 27.99 13.49 -3.87
N GLY A 66 27.85 14.50 -3.03
CA GLY A 66 27.29 15.79 -3.42
C GLY A 66 25.79 15.76 -3.71
N GLY A 67 25.10 14.80 -3.11
CA GLY A 67 23.68 14.59 -3.28
C GLY A 67 23.32 13.36 -4.13
N PRO A 68 22.02 13.05 -4.28
CA PRO A 68 21.54 11.87 -4.98
C PRO A 68 22.01 11.76 -6.45
N ALA A 69 22.20 12.89 -7.13
CA ALA A 69 22.64 12.92 -8.52
C ALA A 69 24.07 12.42 -8.74
N GLY A 70 24.89 12.40 -7.69
CA GLY A 70 26.27 11.91 -7.73
C GLY A 70 26.42 10.42 -7.47
N LEU A 71 25.36 9.74 -7.05
CA LEU A 71 25.37 8.31 -6.74
C LEU A 71 25.40 7.46 -8.02
N PRO A 72 26.19 6.36 -8.05
CA PRO A 72 26.00 5.32 -9.05
C PRO A 72 24.57 4.77 -8.99
N LEU A 73 23.95 4.51 -10.16
CA LEU A 73 22.57 4.03 -10.28
C LEU A 73 22.19 2.90 -9.30
N PRO A 74 23.04 1.86 -9.07
CA PRO A 74 22.70 0.79 -8.12
C PRO A 74 22.55 1.25 -6.66
N PHE A 75 23.09 2.40 -6.32
CA PHE A 75 23.06 2.95 -4.96
C PHE A 75 22.19 4.22 -4.83
N SER A 76 21.48 4.56 -5.91
CA SER A 76 20.56 5.69 -5.88
C SER A 76 19.42 5.44 -4.88
N ALA A 77 19.14 6.41 -4.02
CA ALA A 77 18.01 6.37 -3.10
C ALA A 77 16.68 6.14 -3.81
N ARG A 78 16.57 6.58 -5.06
CA ARG A 78 15.44 6.34 -5.96
C ARG A 78 15.03 4.86 -6.03
N ASN A 79 15.99 3.94 -5.99
CA ASN A 79 15.73 2.49 -6.11
C ASN A 79 15.39 1.82 -4.77
N TYR A 80 15.62 2.52 -3.64
CA TYR A 80 15.48 1.95 -2.30
C TYR A 80 14.52 2.74 -1.41
N ALA A 81 14.19 3.98 -1.78
CA ALA A 81 13.27 4.79 -0.99
C ALA A 81 11.89 4.16 -0.97
N PHE A 82 11.35 3.96 0.23
CA PHE A 82 9.98 3.53 0.41
C PHE A 82 9.06 4.75 0.29
N ARG A 83 8.32 4.84 -0.82
CA ARG A 83 7.51 5.99 -1.20
C ARG A 83 6.02 5.71 -1.14
N SER A 84 5.61 4.79 -0.29
CA SER A 84 4.22 4.48 -0.02
C SER A 84 3.79 5.03 1.34
N GLY A 85 2.53 5.39 1.44
CA GLY A 85 1.96 6.00 2.62
C GLY A 85 1.97 7.53 2.58
N LEU A 86 0.98 8.11 3.25
CA LEU A 86 0.68 9.54 3.14
C LEU A 86 1.73 10.44 3.81
N GLN A 87 2.34 9.99 4.88
CA GLN A 87 3.31 10.80 5.64
C GLN A 87 4.76 10.39 5.40
N GLN A 88 4.97 9.18 4.92
CA GLN A 88 6.29 8.59 4.73
C GLN A 88 7.19 8.77 5.98
N TRP A 89 8.39 9.29 5.80
CA TRP A 89 9.36 9.58 6.85
C TRP A 89 9.28 11.01 7.40
N VAL A 90 8.45 11.87 6.82
CA VAL A 90 8.39 13.31 7.17
C VAL A 90 7.82 13.55 8.56
N THR A 91 6.86 12.72 8.97
CA THR A 91 6.25 12.78 10.29
C THR A 91 6.16 11.40 10.91
N ALA A 92 7.16 11.01 11.68
CA ALA A 92 7.11 9.78 12.45
C ALA A 92 6.45 10.01 13.82
N PRO A 93 5.77 9.00 14.40
CA PRO A 93 5.16 9.14 15.73
C PRO A 93 6.17 9.41 16.86
N THR A 94 7.41 9.00 16.67
CA THR A 94 8.51 9.15 17.62
C THR A 94 9.36 10.38 17.36
N ASN A 95 9.12 11.10 16.25
CA ASN A 95 9.92 12.22 15.81
C ASN A 95 9.06 13.49 15.78
N GLU A 96 9.53 14.52 16.43
CA GLU A 96 8.92 15.86 16.41
C GLU A 96 9.38 16.71 15.21
N ILE A 97 10.17 16.12 14.33
CA ILE A 97 10.75 16.80 13.17
C ILE A 97 9.88 16.56 11.96
N ALA A 98 9.52 17.62 11.26
CA ALA A 98 8.85 17.58 9.98
C ALA A 98 9.77 18.14 8.89
N ASP A 99 9.69 17.60 7.69
CA ASP A 99 10.33 18.12 6.49
C ASP A 99 9.25 18.50 5.47
N ASP A 100 9.68 19.03 4.33
CA ASP A 100 8.78 19.39 3.25
C ASP A 100 8.27 18.11 2.56
N LEU A 101 6.95 18.02 2.38
CA LEU A 101 6.33 16.96 1.60
C LEU A 101 4.96 17.39 1.09
N MET A 102 4.71 17.11 -0.17
CA MET A 102 3.38 17.24 -0.76
C MET A 102 3.00 15.94 -1.46
N ILE A 103 2.00 15.24 -0.94
CA ILE A 103 1.56 13.96 -1.46
C ILE A 103 0.03 13.89 -1.49
N ALA A 104 -0.51 13.36 -2.57
CA ALA A 104 -1.90 12.97 -2.69
C ALA A 104 -1.97 11.44 -2.86
N GLN A 105 -2.86 10.80 -2.13
CA GLN A 105 -3.09 9.36 -2.17
C GLN A 105 -4.53 9.10 -2.59
N VAL A 106 -4.72 8.22 -3.56
CA VAL A 106 -6.05 7.86 -4.06
C VAL A 106 -6.22 6.35 -3.98
N GLY A 107 -7.30 5.94 -3.34
CA GLY A 107 -7.63 4.55 -3.13
C GLY A 107 -8.99 4.16 -3.71
N VAL A 108 -9.07 2.93 -4.20
CA VAL A 108 -10.32 2.28 -4.62
C VAL A 108 -10.42 0.94 -3.91
N ARG A 109 -11.41 0.82 -3.02
CA ARG A 109 -11.67 -0.42 -2.29
C ARG A 109 -12.95 -1.05 -2.80
N GLN A 110 -12.87 -2.27 -3.24
CA GLN A 110 -14.00 -3.01 -3.77
C GLN A 110 -14.26 -4.27 -2.96
N ARG A 111 -15.54 -4.51 -2.65
CA ARG A 111 -15.99 -5.71 -1.93
C ARG A 111 -17.19 -6.29 -2.68
N TRP A 112 -17.06 -7.53 -3.09
CA TRP A 112 -18.18 -8.31 -3.58
C TRP A 112 -18.62 -9.24 -2.46
N GLN A 113 -19.83 -9.03 -1.97
CA GLN A 113 -20.36 -9.70 -0.79
C GLN A 113 -21.47 -10.69 -1.18
N THR A 114 -21.47 -11.83 -0.54
CA THR A 114 -22.54 -12.84 -0.70
C THR A 114 -22.99 -13.36 0.66
N LYS A 115 -24.13 -14.02 0.70
CA LYS A 115 -24.65 -14.67 1.91
C LYS A 115 -24.21 -16.12 1.94
N ARG A 116 -23.69 -16.57 3.08
CA ARG A 116 -23.36 -17.98 3.35
C ARG A 116 -23.88 -18.42 4.69
N GLY A 117 -24.26 -19.69 4.79
CA GLY A 117 -24.80 -20.30 6.01
C GLY A 117 -26.06 -21.11 5.76
N LEU A 118 -26.59 -21.67 6.83
CA LEU A 118 -27.86 -22.39 6.77
C LEU A 118 -29.02 -21.40 6.58
N PRO A 119 -30.12 -21.83 5.94
CA PRO A 119 -31.32 -21.01 5.81
C PRO A 119 -31.77 -20.45 7.16
N GLY A 120 -31.94 -19.13 7.25
CA GLY A 120 -32.30 -18.42 8.47
C GLY A 120 -31.16 -18.10 9.42
N GLN A 121 -29.92 -18.55 9.13
CA GLN A 121 -28.70 -18.23 9.86
C GLN A 121 -27.59 -17.74 8.91
N GLU A 122 -27.98 -17.16 7.82
CA GLU A 122 -27.06 -16.67 6.80
C GLU A 122 -26.28 -15.46 7.31
N ARG A 123 -24.98 -15.42 7.00
CA ARG A 123 -24.10 -14.29 7.24
C ARG A 123 -23.61 -13.73 5.91
N THR A 124 -23.48 -12.42 5.84
CA THR A 124 -22.81 -11.74 4.72
C THR A 124 -21.30 -11.89 4.90
N ILE A 125 -20.63 -12.33 3.84
CA ILE A 125 -19.18 -12.45 3.79
C ILE A 125 -18.65 -11.72 2.56
N ASP A 126 -17.42 -11.26 2.63
CA ASP A 126 -16.68 -10.76 1.48
C ASP A 126 -16.27 -11.98 0.63
N TRP A 127 -16.88 -12.12 -0.54
CA TRP A 127 -16.55 -13.18 -1.48
C TRP A 127 -15.28 -12.84 -2.25
N ILE A 128 -15.19 -11.60 -2.72
CA ILE A 128 -13.98 -11.01 -3.30
C ILE A 128 -13.73 -9.66 -2.65
N SER A 129 -12.49 -9.39 -2.31
CA SER A 129 -11.99 -8.05 -1.99
C SER A 129 -10.88 -7.67 -2.96
N PHE A 130 -10.89 -6.41 -3.39
CA PHE A 130 -9.86 -5.85 -4.23
C PHE A 130 -9.64 -4.39 -3.86
N ASP A 131 -8.44 -4.11 -3.40
CA ASP A 131 -8.00 -2.78 -2.98
C ASP A 131 -6.85 -2.35 -3.88
N VAL A 132 -6.92 -1.13 -4.38
CA VAL A 132 -5.84 -0.49 -5.15
C VAL A 132 -5.64 0.91 -4.61
N GLU A 133 -4.39 1.26 -4.41
CA GLU A 133 -4.02 2.56 -3.88
C GLU A 133 -2.78 3.08 -4.60
N GLY A 134 -2.80 4.34 -4.96
CA GLY A 134 -1.70 5.01 -5.65
C GLY A 134 -1.37 6.36 -5.05
N SER A 135 -0.10 6.72 -5.03
CA SER A 135 0.42 7.98 -4.53
C SER A 135 0.84 8.89 -5.68
N PHE A 136 0.60 10.20 -5.51
CA PHE A 136 0.93 11.25 -6.46
C PHE A 136 1.70 12.37 -5.74
N PHE A 137 2.77 12.84 -6.35
CA PHE A 137 3.61 13.88 -5.80
C PHE A 137 3.50 15.16 -6.65
N PRO A 138 2.69 16.15 -6.25
CA PRO A 138 2.53 17.38 -7.01
C PRO A 138 3.83 18.18 -7.18
N ASP A 139 4.70 18.16 -6.18
CA ASP A 139 6.07 18.68 -6.24
C ASP A 139 7.06 17.54 -6.47
N GLN A 140 7.00 16.98 -7.67
CA GLN A 140 7.70 15.76 -8.06
C GLN A 140 9.22 15.85 -7.96
N ASP A 141 9.79 17.03 -8.27
CA ASP A 141 11.24 17.23 -8.29
C ASP A 141 11.83 17.18 -6.88
N ARG A 142 11.09 17.69 -5.90
CA ARG A 142 11.48 17.67 -4.49
C ARG A 142 11.15 16.33 -3.83
N ASP A 143 9.92 15.84 -4.03
CA ASP A 143 9.34 14.80 -3.19
C ASP A 143 9.44 13.38 -3.79
N ASN A 144 9.64 13.26 -5.12
CA ASN A 144 9.65 11.95 -5.78
C ASN A 144 10.63 11.84 -6.96
N PHE A 145 11.80 12.42 -6.84
CA PHE A 145 12.90 12.27 -7.80
C PHE A 145 12.55 12.65 -9.25
N GLY A 146 11.63 13.58 -9.44
CA GLY A 146 11.18 14.08 -10.74
C GLY A 146 10.00 13.32 -11.36
N ASP A 147 9.40 12.35 -10.69
CA ASP A 147 8.24 11.61 -11.18
C ASP A 147 6.97 11.93 -10.39
N LEU A 148 5.88 12.23 -11.12
CA LEU A 148 4.58 12.54 -10.52
C LEU A 148 3.95 11.33 -9.82
N LEU A 149 4.14 10.12 -10.37
CA LEU A 149 3.55 8.90 -9.84
C LEU A 149 4.51 8.21 -8.87
N GLY A 150 4.02 7.90 -7.70
CA GLY A 150 4.70 7.08 -6.71
C GLY A 150 4.38 5.60 -6.87
N LEU A 151 4.34 4.87 -5.75
CA LEU A 151 3.97 3.46 -5.74
C LEU A 151 2.47 3.28 -5.95
N LEU A 152 2.12 2.26 -6.71
CA LEU A 152 0.79 1.69 -6.76
C LEU A 152 0.82 0.36 -6.03
N ASN A 153 -0.06 0.21 -5.04
CA ASN A 153 -0.24 -1.01 -4.26
C ASN A 153 -1.57 -1.66 -4.64
N TYR A 154 -1.62 -2.99 -4.64
CA TYR A 154 -2.87 -3.72 -4.70
C TYR A 154 -2.90 -4.88 -3.72
N ASP A 155 -4.09 -5.17 -3.22
CA ASP A 155 -4.42 -6.36 -2.45
C ASP A 155 -5.67 -7.01 -3.01
N PHE A 156 -5.61 -8.30 -3.24
CA PHE A 156 -6.72 -9.08 -3.78
C PHE A 156 -6.93 -10.33 -2.95
N SER A 157 -8.18 -10.57 -2.57
CA SER A 157 -8.55 -11.86 -1.97
C SER A 157 -9.87 -12.38 -2.56
N TRP A 158 -9.91 -13.68 -2.82
CA TRP A 158 -11.08 -14.38 -3.32
C TRP A 158 -11.37 -15.62 -2.49
N HIS A 159 -12.42 -15.57 -1.71
CA HIS A 159 -12.92 -16.69 -0.89
C HIS A 159 -13.82 -17.59 -1.73
N VAL A 160 -13.22 -18.49 -2.51
CA VAL A 160 -13.94 -19.41 -3.43
C VAL A 160 -14.94 -20.28 -2.67
N GLY A 161 -14.58 -20.71 -1.46
CA GLY A 161 -15.44 -21.47 -0.56
C GLY A 161 -15.17 -21.11 0.90
N ASP A 162 -15.68 -21.92 1.81
CA ASP A 162 -15.50 -21.68 3.25
C ASP A 162 -14.09 -22.00 3.75
N ARG A 163 -13.29 -22.69 2.94
CA ARG A 163 -11.97 -23.20 3.32
C ARG A 163 -10.88 -22.90 2.34
N PHE A 164 -11.21 -22.42 1.15
CA PHE A 164 -10.24 -22.17 0.10
C PHE A 164 -10.31 -20.71 -0.34
N SER A 165 -9.15 -20.07 -0.34
CA SER A 165 -8.99 -18.68 -0.77
C SER A 165 -7.82 -18.55 -1.72
N VAL A 166 -7.96 -17.67 -2.69
CA VAL A 166 -6.88 -17.20 -3.56
C VAL A 166 -6.51 -15.80 -3.10
N LEU A 167 -5.23 -15.55 -2.92
CA LEU A 167 -4.68 -14.30 -2.43
C LEU A 167 -3.66 -13.79 -3.42
N SER A 168 -3.62 -12.49 -3.63
CA SER A 168 -2.59 -11.83 -4.43
C SER A 168 -2.38 -10.42 -3.90
N ASP A 169 -1.12 -10.03 -3.77
CA ASP A 169 -0.73 -8.69 -3.37
C ASP A 169 0.48 -8.25 -4.18
N GLY A 170 0.68 -6.96 -4.25
CA GLY A 170 1.86 -6.45 -4.90
C GLY A 170 1.92 -4.95 -4.92
N PHE A 171 3.05 -4.47 -5.39
CA PHE A 171 3.26 -3.07 -5.67
C PHE A 171 4.03 -2.87 -6.97
N PHE A 172 3.79 -1.74 -7.58
CA PHE A 172 4.38 -1.33 -8.83
C PHE A 172 4.96 0.08 -8.68
N ASP A 173 6.26 0.20 -8.91
CA ASP A 173 6.94 1.48 -9.00
C ASP A 173 7.02 1.89 -10.47
N PHE A 174 6.60 3.12 -10.77
CA PHE A 174 6.58 3.65 -12.14
C PHE A 174 7.94 4.11 -12.65
N PHE A 175 8.97 4.10 -11.83
CA PHE A 175 10.32 4.38 -12.30
C PHE A 175 10.80 3.30 -13.30
N PRO A 176 11.63 3.67 -14.28
CA PRO A 176 12.12 2.72 -15.29
C PRO A 176 12.79 1.48 -14.71
N ASP A 177 13.55 1.64 -13.60
CA ASP A 177 14.20 0.56 -12.87
C ASP A 177 13.57 0.35 -11.49
N GLY A 178 12.30 0.76 -11.35
CA GLY A 178 11.58 0.72 -10.10
C GLY A 178 11.26 -0.70 -9.64
N LEU A 179 11.15 -0.86 -8.34
CA LEU A 179 10.83 -2.15 -7.73
C LEU A 179 9.40 -2.56 -8.05
N GLN A 180 9.26 -3.74 -8.62
CA GLN A 180 7.96 -4.33 -8.93
C GLN A 180 7.87 -5.68 -8.25
N THR A 181 6.80 -5.88 -7.49
CA THR A 181 6.58 -7.13 -6.78
C THR A 181 5.13 -7.54 -6.92
N ALA A 182 4.92 -8.79 -7.24
CA ALA A 182 3.59 -9.40 -7.21
C ALA A 182 3.68 -10.78 -6.57
N SER A 183 2.77 -11.05 -5.66
CA SER A 183 2.59 -12.38 -5.10
C SER A 183 1.25 -12.94 -5.53
N VAL A 184 1.18 -14.24 -5.69
CA VAL A 184 -0.08 -14.97 -5.87
C VAL A 184 0.00 -16.29 -5.13
N GLY A 185 -1.05 -16.63 -4.40
CA GLY A 185 -1.08 -17.86 -3.64
C GLY A 185 -2.47 -18.37 -3.36
N ALA A 186 -2.51 -19.57 -2.83
CA ALA A 186 -3.73 -20.23 -2.37
C ALA A 186 -3.61 -20.59 -0.89
N MET A 187 -4.68 -20.41 -0.16
CA MET A 187 -4.78 -20.72 1.26
C MET A 187 -5.90 -21.72 1.51
N ILE A 188 -5.60 -22.75 2.27
CA ILE A 188 -6.59 -23.72 2.76
C ILE A 188 -6.67 -23.61 4.27
N THR A 189 -7.84 -23.24 4.78
CA THR A 189 -8.11 -23.11 6.21
C THR A 189 -8.95 -24.27 6.72
N ARG A 190 -8.48 -24.92 7.81
CA ARG A 190 -9.28 -25.86 8.58
C ARG A 190 -9.57 -25.28 9.96
N PRO A 191 -10.80 -24.86 10.25
CA PRO A 191 -11.16 -24.32 11.55
C PRO A 191 -10.68 -25.21 12.68
N LEU A 192 -10.06 -24.64 13.72
CA LEU A 192 -9.51 -25.30 14.90
C LEU A 192 -8.31 -26.26 14.64
N ARG A 193 -7.82 -26.38 13.40
CA ARG A 193 -6.72 -27.29 13.06
C ARG A 193 -5.52 -26.63 12.43
N GLY A 194 -5.69 -25.50 11.76
CA GLY A 194 -4.62 -24.74 11.15
C GLY A 194 -4.89 -24.28 9.71
N GLU A 195 -3.92 -23.61 9.17
CA GLU A 195 -3.95 -23.03 7.81
C GLU A 195 -2.70 -23.44 7.06
N VAL A 196 -2.83 -23.63 5.76
CA VAL A 196 -1.71 -23.88 4.84
C VAL A 196 -1.81 -22.89 3.70
N TYR A 197 -0.75 -22.12 3.51
CA TYR A 197 -0.59 -21.20 2.39
C TYR A 197 0.52 -21.72 1.46
N LEU A 198 0.27 -21.64 0.16
CA LEU A 198 1.23 -21.91 -0.89
C LEU A 198 1.15 -20.79 -1.92
N GLY A 199 2.26 -20.13 -2.19
CA GLY A 199 2.31 -18.99 -3.12
C GLY A 199 3.67 -18.80 -3.75
N PHE A 200 3.70 -17.89 -4.72
CA PHE A 200 4.88 -17.39 -5.42
C PHE A 200 4.96 -15.87 -5.25
N ARG A 201 6.19 -15.37 -5.24
CA ARG A 201 6.50 -13.95 -5.22
C ARG A 201 7.57 -13.63 -6.25
#